data_84cabfbd45000185ced458299ad1a99b
#
_entry.id   84cabfbd45000185ced458299ad1a99b
#
_cell.length_a   1.000
_cell.length_b   1.000
_cell.length_c   1.000
_cell.angle_alpha   90.00
_cell.angle_beta   90.00
_cell.angle_gamma   90.00
#
_symmetry.space_group_name_H-M   'P 1'
#
loop_
_entity.id
_entity.type
_entity.pdbx_description
1 polymer ?
#
loop_
_entity_poly.entity_id
_entity_poly.type
_entity_poly.pdbx_seq_one_letter_code
_entity_poly.pdbx_strand_id
1 'polypeptide(L)'
;MKQRVVIIGAGLGGLFTGAILSKEGFEVVILEKNATIGGGLQTFQRFGEHFDTGMHVIGGMHSGGNIWKICRYLGVLDKMKIRDVDDDCTDRLYFSEDHTYYDIAKGREGFISSLSKYFSEERENLERYVNAVLAIADKVDLFNLRPSTGQMGLFAESNDFLMAADAFIAKYIKDERLRSVLAYMNPLYGGRAHETPAYVHAIISTLYIHGASRFVDGSSHFAQLLADVISANGGQVIAGDAVEWINVVDRKVEYVRTKSGKQYTADYYISDVHPCTLMKLMDETAFPKSYRERLDTIPNTHSAFALYVKLKPETFPYINHSEYYMTRYADVWNFSRTDRPWPLGFLMMTPPNSHQGQYATKVLITAPMPFDMVRQWENTTVGHRGAEYEAWKAKCAELLLAQIEEMHPGFQTCIEAINTSSPLTIRDFYGVKEGSICGYAKDCRHIALSQVPVVTKVRNLLLTGQNVNLHGFCGVPLTAITTCEAILGRNYVVNKINASFGLNNK
;
A
#
# COMPACT_ATOMS: atom_id res chain seq x y z
N MET A 1 -19.71 26.04 17.98
CA MET A 1 -18.63 25.14 18.46
C MET A 1 -18.08 24.40 17.25
N LYS A 2 -16.76 24.17 17.21
CA LYS A 2 -16.17 23.32 16.15
C LYS A 2 -16.68 21.90 16.33
N GLN A 3 -17.03 21.22 15.24
CA GLN A 3 -17.34 19.79 15.28
C GLN A 3 -16.07 19.00 15.60
N ARG A 4 -16.20 17.96 16.42
CA ARG A 4 -15.10 17.12 16.87
C ARG A 4 -15.10 15.77 16.14
N VAL A 5 -13.91 15.32 15.75
CA VAL A 5 -13.68 14.02 15.12
C VAL A 5 -12.64 13.25 15.91
N VAL A 6 -12.96 12.01 16.25
CA VAL A 6 -11.99 11.06 16.82
C VAL A 6 -11.67 10.01 15.78
N ILE A 7 -10.37 9.84 15.48
CA ILE A 7 -9.87 8.87 14.51
C ILE A 7 -9.12 7.76 15.24
N ILE A 8 -9.45 6.51 14.95
CA ILE A 8 -8.84 5.33 15.55
C ILE A 8 -7.82 4.76 14.57
N GLY A 9 -6.54 4.89 14.93
CA GLY A 9 -5.38 4.52 14.11
C GLY A 9 -4.73 5.72 13.45
N ALA A 10 -3.41 5.87 13.64
CA ALA A 10 -2.54 6.85 12.99
C ALA A 10 -1.74 6.22 11.84
N GLY A 11 -2.37 5.32 11.08
CA GLY A 11 -1.86 4.86 9.79
C GLY A 11 -2.03 5.94 8.72
N LEU A 12 -1.63 5.63 7.50
CA LEU A 12 -1.69 6.56 6.38
C LEU A 12 -3.12 7.12 6.19
N GLY A 13 -4.15 6.27 6.31
CA GLY A 13 -5.56 6.66 6.15
C GLY A 13 -6.03 7.62 7.24
N GLY A 14 -5.73 7.30 8.50
CA GLY A 14 -6.07 8.15 9.64
C GLY A 14 -5.38 9.50 9.58
N LEU A 15 -4.09 9.54 9.25
CA LEU A 15 -3.31 10.77 9.13
C LEU A 15 -3.80 11.67 7.99
N PHE A 16 -4.04 11.12 6.78
CA PHE A 16 -4.60 11.92 5.67
C PHE A 16 -6.01 12.42 5.98
N THR A 17 -6.87 11.56 6.51
CA THR A 17 -8.24 11.94 6.90
C THR A 17 -8.20 13.05 7.95
N GLY A 18 -7.35 12.90 8.97
CA GLY A 18 -7.17 13.91 10.02
C GLY A 18 -6.60 15.22 9.51
N ALA A 19 -5.60 15.18 8.63
CA ALA A 19 -5.01 16.37 8.02
C ALA A 19 -6.03 17.15 7.19
N ILE A 20 -6.84 16.46 6.36
CA ILE A 20 -7.90 17.11 5.57
C ILE A 20 -8.95 17.73 6.49
N LEU A 21 -9.50 16.98 7.45
CA LEU A 21 -10.58 17.47 8.32
C LEU A 21 -10.08 18.60 9.24
N SER A 22 -8.86 18.53 9.77
CA SER A 22 -8.30 19.62 10.59
C SER A 22 -8.16 20.92 9.79
N LYS A 23 -7.74 20.81 8.53
CA LYS A 23 -7.65 21.95 7.60
C LYS A 23 -9.03 22.57 7.28
N GLU A 24 -10.08 21.76 7.29
CA GLU A 24 -11.47 22.19 7.10
C GLU A 24 -12.16 22.62 8.41
N GLY A 25 -11.39 22.78 9.48
CA GLY A 25 -11.85 23.43 10.72
C GLY A 25 -12.40 22.50 11.79
N PHE A 26 -12.31 21.18 11.62
CA PHE A 26 -12.71 20.23 12.67
C PHE A 26 -11.67 20.17 13.80
N GLU A 27 -12.12 19.89 15.03
CA GLU A 27 -11.25 19.48 16.12
C GLU A 27 -10.95 17.99 15.98
N VAL A 28 -9.73 17.66 15.54
CA VAL A 28 -9.32 16.29 15.26
C VAL A 28 -8.48 15.72 16.39
N VAL A 29 -8.83 14.52 16.86
CA VAL A 29 -8.02 13.71 17.78
C VAL A 29 -7.78 12.35 17.15
N ILE A 30 -6.52 11.99 16.93
CA ILE A 30 -6.13 10.65 16.45
C ILE A 30 -5.55 9.84 17.61
N LEU A 31 -6.00 8.59 17.76
CA LEU A 31 -5.57 7.66 18.80
C LEU A 31 -4.81 6.50 18.15
N GLU A 32 -3.54 6.29 18.53
CA GLU A 32 -2.67 5.25 17.98
C GLU A 32 -2.20 4.29 19.08
N LYS A 33 -2.27 2.99 18.81
CA LYS A 33 -1.85 1.93 19.75
C LYS A 33 -0.34 1.84 19.93
N ASN A 34 0.42 2.06 18.84
CA ASN A 34 1.87 1.98 18.84
C ASN A 34 2.49 3.26 19.41
N ALA A 35 3.71 3.16 19.92
CA ALA A 35 4.46 4.32 20.40
C ALA A 35 4.84 5.29 19.27
N THR A 36 4.84 4.83 18.03
CA THR A 36 5.14 5.62 16.82
C THR A 36 3.95 5.64 15.89
N ILE A 37 3.74 6.76 15.21
CA ILE A 37 2.68 6.97 14.21
C ILE A 37 3.13 6.51 12.82
N GLY A 38 2.20 6.39 11.88
CA GLY A 38 2.48 6.15 10.45
C GLY A 38 2.03 4.80 9.93
N GLY A 39 1.73 3.81 10.81
CA GLY A 39 1.39 2.47 10.34
C GLY A 39 2.50 1.88 9.47
N GLY A 40 2.21 1.60 8.18
CA GLY A 40 3.22 1.13 7.22
C GLY A 40 4.34 2.12 6.90
N LEU A 41 4.18 3.41 7.22
CA LEU A 41 5.24 4.43 7.07
C LEU A 41 6.23 4.46 8.24
N GLN A 42 6.08 3.62 9.24
CA GLN A 42 7.01 3.58 10.36
C GLN A 42 8.40 3.16 9.91
N THR A 43 9.41 3.71 10.59
CA THR A 43 10.79 3.26 10.54
C THR A 43 11.20 2.70 11.89
N PHE A 44 12.17 1.82 11.89
CA PHE A 44 12.78 1.29 13.10
C PHE A 44 14.30 1.30 12.98
N GLN A 45 15.00 1.35 14.13
CA GLN A 45 16.45 1.36 14.15
C GLN A 45 16.99 -0.04 14.46
N ARG A 46 17.96 -0.50 13.64
CA ARG A 46 18.74 -1.72 13.86
C ARG A 46 20.15 -1.52 13.33
N PHE A 47 21.12 -2.03 14.05
CA PHE A 47 22.55 -1.99 13.65
C PHE A 47 23.09 -0.59 13.34
N GLY A 48 22.50 0.45 13.97
CA GLY A 48 22.84 1.85 13.68
C GLY A 48 22.19 2.44 12.44
N GLU A 49 21.39 1.66 11.68
CA GLU A 49 20.65 2.09 10.50
C GLU A 49 19.15 2.24 10.78
N HIS A 50 18.50 3.14 10.04
CA HIS A 50 17.04 3.28 10.01
C HIS A 50 16.48 2.49 8.84
N PHE A 51 15.55 1.58 9.12
CA PHE A 51 14.85 0.79 8.10
C PHE A 51 13.38 1.16 8.07
N ASP A 52 12.80 1.24 6.87
CA ASP A 52 11.36 1.29 6.68
C ASP A 52 10.73 -0.07 6.99
N THR A 53 9.53 -0.07 7.57
CA THR A 53 8.79 -1.31 7.84
C THR A 53 8.20 -1.93 6.58
N GLY A 54 8.11 -1.17 5.48
CA GLY A 54 7.60 -1.61 4.18
C GLY A 54 8.43 -1.08 3.01
N MET A 55 8.13 -1.59 1.82
CA MET A 55 8.73 -1.13 0.57
C MET A 55 7.98 0.10 0.07
N HIS A 56 8.60 1.27 0.13
CA HIS A 56 7.98 2.53 -0.25
C HIS A 56 8.55 3.05 -1.57
N VAL A 57 8.05 2.45 -2.66
CA VAL A 57 8.16 3.01 -4.01
C VAL A 57 6.83 3.68 -4.31
N ILE A 58 6.83 4.99 -4.47
CA ILE A 58 5.61 5.81 -4.52
C ILE A 58 5.38 6.37 -5.91
N GLY A 59 4.25 5.99 -6.52
CA GLY A 59 3.78 6.57 -7.77
C GLY A 59 2.91 7.81 -7.53
N GLY A 60 2.58 8.54 -8.61
CA GLY A 60 1.69 9.70 -8.56
C GLY A 60 2.31 10.99 -8.01
N MET A 61 3.64 11.01 -7.82
CA MET A 61 4.40 12.17 -7.34
C MET A 61 4.93 13.08 -8.46
N HIS A 62 4.79 12.69 -9.72
CA HIS A 62 5.13 13.58 -10.84
C HIS A 62 4.28 14.86 -10.81
N SER A 63 4.80 15.95 -11.35
CA SER A 63 4.08 17.23 -11.40
C SER A 63 2.68 17.07 -12.02
N GLY A 64 1.66 17.48 -11.28
CA GLY A 64 0.25 17.32 -11.66
C GLY A 64 -0.36 15.94 -11.35
N GLY A 65 0.40 14.98 -10.82
CA GLY A 65 -0.10 13.70 -10.35
C GLY A 65 -1.06 13.85 -9.15
N ASN A 66 -1.83 12.82 -8.89
CA ASN A 66 -2.87 12.89 -7.85
C ASN A 66 -2.30 13.08 -6.44
N ILE A 67 -1.29 12.30 -6.05
CA ILE A 67 -0.66 12.43 -4.73
C ILE A 67 0.10 13.76 -4.61
N TRP A 68 0.80 14.16 -5.66
CA TRP A 68 1.44 15.47 -5.72
C TRP A 68 0.44 16.61 -5.45
N LYS A 69 -0.76 16.58 -6.07
CA LYS A 69 -1.82 17.57 -5.83
C LYS A 69 -2.33 17.53 -4.39
N ILE A 70 -2.58 16.34 -3.84
CA ILE A 70 -3.06 16.19 -2.45
C ILE A 70 -2.01 16.71 -1.48
N CYS A 71 -0.74 16.35 -1.64
CA CYS A 71 0.36 16.83 -0.78
C CYS A 71 0.54 18.35 -0.87
N ARG A 72 0.40 18.92 -2.05
CA ARG A 72 0.43 20.37 -2.22
C ARG A 72 -0.75 21.08 -1.53
N TYR A 73 -1.97 20.56 -1.69
CA TYR A 73 -3.14 21.07 -0.98
C TYR A 73 -2.96 21.05 0.54
N LEU A 74 -2.35 20.00 1.07
CA LEU A 74 -2.04 19.91 2.50
C LEU A 74 -0.85 20.78 2.93
N GLY A 75 -0.06 21.31 1.99
CA GLY A 75 1.12 22.14 2.28
C GLY A 75 2.34 21.34 2.77
N VAL A 76 2.41 20.06 2.42
CA VAL A 76 3.52 19.17 2.81
C VAL A 76 4.48 18.88 1.68
N LEU A 77 4.10 19.13 0.41
CA LEU A 77 4.86 18.72 -0.78
C LEU A 77 6.32 19.18 -0.74
N ASP A 78 6.56 20.48 -0.49
CA ASP A 78 7.91 21.08 -0.50
C ASP A 78 8.78 20.65 0.69
N LYS A 79 8.18 19.99 1.68
CA LYS A 79 8.86 19.47 2.88
C LYS A 79 9.18 17.97 2.77
N MET A 80 8.64 17.31 1.75
CA MET A 80 8.90 15.89 1.53
C MET A 80 10.33 15.66 1.06
N LYS A 81 10.99 14.71 1.67
CA LYS A 81 12.31 14.24 1.23
C LYS A 81 12.13 13.03 0.34
N ILE A 82 12.08 13.24 -0.94
CA ILE A 82 11.91 12.18 -1.95
C ILE A 82 13.01 12.27 -3.01
N ARG A 83 13.32 11.14 -3.63
CA ARG A 83 14.19 11.01 -4.79
C ARG A 83 13.46 10.22 -5.86
N ASP A 84 13.42 10.73 -7.09
CA ASP A 84 12.89 9.99 -8.22
C ASP A 84 13.83 8.83 -8.57
N VAL A 85 13.24 7.72 -9.02
CA VAL A 85 13.98 6.60 -9.61
C VAL A 85 14.51 6.98 -10.99
N ASP A 86 15.44 6.18 -11.52
CA ASP A 86 16.05 6.45 -12.83
C ASP A 86 15.00 6.39 -13.96
N ASP A 87 15.06 7.34 -14.90
CA ASP A 87 14.07 7.45 -15.97
C ASP A 87 14.21 6.36 -17.03
N ASP A 88 15.42 5.89 -17.29
CA ASP A 88 15.75 4.85 -18.28
C ASP A 88 15.59 3.42 -17.73
N CYS A 89 15.53 3.29 -16.39
CA CYS A 89 15.26 2.02 -15.70
C CYS A 89 14.57 2.31 -14.36
N THR A 90 13.23 2.36 -14.34
CA THR A 90 12.46 2.51 -13.09
C THR A 90 12.45 1.22 -12.29
N ASP A 91 12.35 0.10 -12.99
CA ASP A 91 12.31 -1.24 -12.46
C ASP A 91 13.14 -2.18 -13.34
N ARG A 92 13.86 -3.10 -12.70
CA ARG A 92 14.55 -4.21 -13.35
C ARG A 92 13.95 -5.52 -12.91
N LEU A 93 13.54 -6.34 -13.85
CA LEU A 93 12.99 -7.66 -13.58
C LEU A 93 14.03 -8.71 -13.92
N TYR A 94 14.18 -9.70 -13.06
CA TYR A 94 15.00 -10.88 -13.31
C TYR A 94 14.14 -12.13 -13.20
N PHE A 95 14.13 -12.95 -14.26
CA PHE A 95 13.52 -14.27 -14.25
C PHE A 95 14.59 -15.34 -14.17
N SER A 96 14.59 -16.09 -13.07
CA SER A 96 15.57 -17.14 -12.79
C SER A 96 15.43 -18.34 -13.76
N GLU A 97 14.23 -18.60 -14.29
CA GLU A 97 13.93 -19.71 -15.20
C GLU A 97 14.81 -19.74 -16.44
N ASP A 98 15.17 -18.58 -16.97
CA ASP A 98 16.00 -18.42 -18.18
C ASP A 98 17.11 -17.36 -18.03
N HIS A 99 17.35 -16.89 -16.78
CA HIS A 99 18.34 -15.87 -16.43
C HIS A 99 18.22 -14.57 -17.23
N THR A 100 16.98 -14.18 -17.58
CA THR A 100 16.71 -13.01 -18.40
C THR A 100 16.38 -11.79 -17.53
N TYR A 101 16.98 -10.64 -17.89
CA TYR A 101 16.68 -9.32 -17.33
C TYR A 101 15.80 -8.52 -18.28
N TYR A 102 14.84 -7.78 -17.71
CA TYR A 102 14.00 -6.82 -18.42
C TYR A 102 14.06 -5.48 -17.70
N ASP A 103 14.55 -4.45 -18.39
CA ASP A 103 14.55 -3.08 -17.88
C ASP A 103 13.28 -2.37 -18.32
N ILE A 104 12.61 -1.73 -17.38
CA ILE A 104 11.40 -0.94 -17.60
C ILE A 104 11.74 0.53 -17.47
N ALA A 105 11.52 1.30 -18.54
CA ALA A 105 11.78 2.74 -18.53
C ALA A 105 10.50 3.54 -18.26
N LYS A 106 10.68 4.76 -17.74
CA LYS A 106 9.63 5.72 -17.41
C LYS A 106 8.91 6.25 -18.64
N GLY A 107 7.64 6.53 -18.49
CA GLY A 107 6.80 7.15 -19.48
C GLY A 107 6.24 6.15 -20.49
N ARG A 108 5.18 6.56 -21.19
CA ARG A 108 4.51 5.72 -22.18
C ARG A 108 5.48 5.17 -23.23
N GLU A 109 6.23 6.05 -23.87
CA GLU A 109 7.17 5.66 -24.93
C GLU A 109 8.38 4.89 -24.39
N GLY A 110 8.87 5.28 -23.20
CA GLY A 110 9.96 4.58 -22.51
C GLY A 110 9.55 3.14 -22.17
N PHE A 111 8.38 2.95 -21.59
CA PHE A 111 7.84 1.64 -21.24
C PHE A 111 7.69 0.73 -22.47
N ILE A 112 7.08 1.24 -23.56
CA ILE A 112 6.91 0.49 -24.80
C ILE A 112 8.26 0.17 -25.44
N SER A 113 9.15 1.15 -25.53
CA SER A 113 10.45 0.99 -26.20
C SER A 113 11.38 0.05 -25.45
N SER A 114 11.41 0.12 -24.11
CA SER A 114 12.25 -0.78 -23.29
C SER A 114 11.83 -2.24 -23.46
N LEU A 115 10.53 -2.54 -23.42
CA LEU A 115 10.01 -3.90 -23.59
C LEU A 115 10.09 -4.39 -25.05
N SER A 116 9.94 -3.50 -26.03
CA SER A 116 10.05 -3.87 -27.45
C SER A 116 11.46 -4.32 -27.85
N LYS A 117 12.49 -4.02 -27.04
CA LYS A 117 13.85 -4.56 -27.25
C LYS A 117 13.88 -6.09 -27.12
N TYR A 118 13.06 -6.62 -26.25
CA TYR A 118 12.97 -8.06 -25.95
C TYR A 118 11.84 -8.75 -26.72
N PHE A 119 10.77 -8.01 -27.07
CA PHE A 119 9.54 -8.49 -27.69
C PHE A 119 9.18 -7.65 -28.92
N SER A 120 10.05 -7.64 -29.91
CA SER A 120 9.90 -6.79 -31.12
C SER A 120 8.60 -7.03 -31.87
N GLU A 121 8.14 -8.29 -31.96
CA GLU A 121 6.90 -8.69 -32.63
C GLU A 121 5.63 -8.22 -31.90
N GLU A 122 5.76 -7.87 -30.61
CA GLU A 122 4.65 -7.44 -29.77
C GLU A 122 4.53 -5.91 -29.66
N ARG A 123 5.36 -5.12 -30.36
CA ARG A 123 5.40 -3.66 -30.23
C ARG A 123 4.02 -3.00 -30.38
N GLU A 124 3.30 -3.32 -31.46
CA GLU A 124 1.96 -2.78 -31.71
C GLU A 124 0.94 -3.23 -30.67
N ASN A 125 1.09 -4.46 -30.19
CA ASN A 125 0.26 -5.01 -29.11
C ASN A 125 0.55 -4.30 -27.77
N LEU A 126 1.81 -4.02 -27.47
CA LEU A 126 2.23 -3.21 -26.32
C LEU A 126 1.65 -1.81 -26.37
N GLU A 127 1.69 -1.14 -27.51
CA GLU A 127 1.07 0.19 -27.69
C GLU A 127 -0.43 0.15 -27.39
N ARG A 128 -1.15 -0.84 -27.93
CA ARG A 128 -2.58 -1.03 -27.68
C ARG A 128 -2.87 -1.35 -26.23
N TYR A 129 -2.05 -2.19 -25.58
CA TYR A 129 -2.16 -2.54 -24.18
C TYR A 129 -1.96 -1.30 -23.28
N VAL A 130 -0.88 -0.55 -23.46
CA VAL A 130 -0.58 0.64 -22.66
C VAL A 130 -1.70 1.69 -22.82
N ASN A 131 -2.18 1.90 -24.04
CA ASN A 131 -3.31 2.80 -24.28
C ASN A 131 -4.58 2.36 -23.55
N ALA A 132 -4.87 1.05 -23.52
CA ALA A 132 -6.01 0.50 -22.79
C ALA A 132 -5.86 0.64 -21.28
N VAL A 133 -4.67 0.41 -20.74
CA VAL A 133 -4.33 0.62 -19.31
C VAL A 133 -4.59 2.08 -18.93
N LEU A 134 -4.03 3.03 -19.67
CA LEU A 134 -4.21 4.46 -19.42
C LEU A 134 -5.68 4.88 -19.55
N ALA A 135 -6.41 4.35 -20.55
CA ALA A 135 -7.82 4.65 -20.74
C ALA A 135 -8.72 4.12 -19.62
N ILE A 136 -8.40 2.96 -19.03
CA ILE A 136 -9.11 2.45 -17.85
C ILE A 136 -8.86 3.36 -16.64
N ALA A 137 -7.61 3.73 -16.38
CA ALA A 137 -7.24 4.61 -15.27
C ALA A 137 -7.87 6.01 -15.43
N ASP A 138 -7.93 6.53 -16.67
CA ASP A 138 -8.56 7.83 -16.95
C ASP A 138 -10.06 7.84 -16.64
N LYS A 139 -10.77 6.73 -16.73
CA LYS A 139 -12.20 6.63 -16.38
C LYS A 139 -12.48 6.71 -14.88
N VAL A 140 -11.48 6.60 -14.01
CA VAL A 140 -11.68 6.65 -12.57
C VAL A 140 -11.58 8.08 -12.06
N ASP A 141 -12.72 8.76 -11.90
CA ASP A 141 -12.79 10.16 -11.49
C ASP A 141 -11.97 10.46 -10.23
N LEU A 142 -12.13 9.66 -9.19
CA LEU A 142 -11.41 9.85 -7.93
C LEU A 142 -9.89 9.73 -8.12
N PHE A 143 -9.43 8.79 -8.94
CA PHE A 143 -8.02 8.63 -9.24
C PHE A 143 -7.43 9.87 -9.93
N ASN A 144 -8.21 10.51 -10.78
CA ASN A 144 -7.83 11.71 -11.51
C ASN A 144 -8.20 13.02 -10.77
N LEU A 145 -8.72 12.92 -9.55
CA LEU A 145 -9.24 14.05 -8.76
C LEU A 145 -10.27 14.88 -9.53
N ARG A 146 -11.13 14.23 -10.30
CA ARG A 146 -12.25 14.85 -11.00
C ARG A 146 -13.52 14.78 -10.13
N PRO A 147 -14.36 15.83 -10.13
CA PRO A 147 -15.65 15.77 -9.46
C PRO A 147 -16.50 14.65 -10.05
N SER A 148 -16.94 13.74 -9.19
CA SER A 148 -17.79 12.62 -9.60
C SER A 148 -19.20 13.09 -9.94
N THR A 149 -19.76 12.66 -11.07
CA THR A 149 -21.14 13.00 -11.50
C THR A 149 -22.21 12.20 -10.77
N GLY A 150 -21.84 11.17 -9.99
CA GLY A 150 -22.77 10.31 -9.27
C GLY A 150 -23.40 9.21 -10.10
N GLN A 151 -23.10 9.16 -11.33
CA GLN A 151 -23.53 8.04 -12.14
C GLN A 151 -22.65 6.83 -11.80
N MET A 152 -23.25 5.77 -11.28
CA MET A 152 -22.63 4.44 -11.13
C MET A 152 -22.35 3.79 -12.50
N GLY A 153 -22.40 4.57 -13.57
CA GLY A 153 -22.25 4.15 -14.97
C GLY A 153 -20.85 3.72 -15.38
N LEU A 154 -19.82 4.01 -14.56
CA LEU A 154 -18.43 3.62 -14.86
C LEU A 154 -18.25 2.11 -15.04
N PHE A 155 -19.03 1.30 -14.35
CA PHE A 155 -18.96 -0.16 -14.46
C PHE A 155 -19.71 -0.72 -15.68
N ALA A 156 -20.57 0.06 -16.32
CA ALA A 156 -21.42 -0.41 -17.42
C ALA A 156 -20.83 -0.16 -18.82
N GLU A 157 -19.86 0.75 -18.97
CA GLU A 157 -19.42 1.22 -20.28
C GLU A 157 -18.22 0.47 -20.89
N SER A 158 -17.54 -0.38 -20.15
CA SER A 158 -16.39 -1.12 -20.65
C SER A 158 -16.31 -2.52 -20.05
N ASN A 159 -16.47 -3.53 -20.89
CA ASN A 159 -16.23 -4.94 -20.52
C ASN A 159 -14.83 -5.18 -19.95
N ASP A 160 -13.88 -4.29 -20.26
CA ASP A 160 -12.49 -4.42 -19.84
C ASP A 160 -12.27 -4.02 -18.38
N PHE A 161 -13.05 -3.08 -17.85
CA PHE A 161 -12.87 -2.54 -16.50
C PHE A 161 -12.97 -3.60 -15.40
N LEU A 162 -13.95 -4.48 -15.50
CA LEU A 162 -14.19 -5.58 -14.55
C LEU A 162 -13.66 -6.94 -15.02
N MET A 163 -13.03 -7.02 -16.18
CA MET A 163 -12.36 -8.23 -16.62
C MET A 163 -11.28 -8.63 -15.60
N ALA A 164 -10.97 -9.91 -15.47
CA ALA A 164 -9.81 -10.33 -14.69
C ALA A 164 -8.51 -9.78 -15.31
N ALA A 165 -7.58 -9.31 -14.48
CA ALA A 165 -6.37 -8.61 -14.95
C ALA A 165 -5.49 -9.49 -15.86
N ASP A 166 -5.35 -10.76 -15.56
CA ASP A 166 -4.63 -11.74 -16.38
C ASP A 166 -5.30 -11.92 -17.76
N ALA A 167 -6.62 -12.00 -17.80
CA ALA A 167 -7.39 -12.07 -19.05
C ALA A 167 -7.31 -10.75 -19.84
N PHE A 168 -7.29 -9.60 -19.15
CA PHE A 168 -7.10 -8.29 -19.75
C PHE A 168 -5.73 -8.19 -20.45
N ILE A 169 -4.65 -8.60 -19.79
CA ILE A 169 -3.32 -8.64 -20.39
C ILE A 169 -3.32 -9.57 -21.62
N ALA A 170 -3.88 -10.78 -21.48
CA ALA A 170 -3.94 -11.78 -22.55
C ALA A 170 -4.78 -11.35 -23.76
N LYS A 171 -5.75 -10.42 -23.57
CA LYS A 171 -6.55 -9.84 -24.66
C LYS A 171 -5.69 -9.06 -25.67
N TYR A 172 -4.64 -8.39 -25.19
CA TYR A 172 -3.79 -7.54 -26.00
C TYR A 172 -2.48 -8.23 -26.43
N ILE A 173 -1.90 -9.05 -25.55
CA ILE A 173 -0.56 -9.62 -25.69
C ILE A 173 -0.64 -11.09 -26.03
N LYS A 174 0.09 -11.52 -27.05
CA LYS A 174 0.13 -12.92 -27.50
C LYS A 174 1.24 -13.72 -26.83
N ASP A 175 2.40 -13.12 -26.65
CA ASP A 175 3.57 -13.74 -26.02
C ASP A 175 3.32 -13.99 -24.52
N GLU A 176 3.44 -15.25 -24.07
CA GLU A 176 3.15 -15.64 -22.69
C GLU A 176 4.18 -15.10 -21.69
N ARG A 177 5.46 -14.97 -22.08
CA ARG A 177 6.48 -14.40 -21.22
C ARG A 177 6.23 -12.91 -21.02
N LEU A 178 5.88 -12.18 -22.11
CA LEU A 178 5.51 -10.77 -22.00
C LEU A 178 4.27 -10.57 -21.11
N ARG A 179 3.27 -11.46 -21.16
CA ARG A 179 2.13 -11.42 -20.24
C ARG A 179 2.59 -11.46 -18.78
N SER A 180 3.54 -12.33 -18.46
CA SER A 180 4.11 -12.47 -17.12
C SER A 180 4.96 -11.25 -16.75
N VAL A 181 5.76 -10.73 -17.67
CA VAL A 181 6.51 -9.49 -17.48
C VAL A 181 5.57 -8.32 -17.16
N LEU A 182 4.47 -8.14 -17.89
CA LEU A 182 3.49 -7.06 -17.63
C LEU A 182 2.72 -7.23 -16.31
N ALA A 183 2.69 -8.43 -15.76
CA ALA A 183 2.07 -8.72 -14.47
C ALA A 183 3.02 -8.56 -13.26
N TYR A 184 4.27 -8.14 -13.44
CA TYR A 184 5.28 -8.10 -12.39
C TYR A 184 4.91 -7.29 -11.16
N MET A 185 4.05 -6.29 -11.33
CA MET A 185 3.58 -5.44 -10.22
C MET A 185 2.50 -6.08 -9.37
N ASN A 186 2.01 -7.27 -9.73
CA ASN A 186 0.88 -7.85 -9.01
C ASN A 186 1.14 -8.04 -7.50
N PRO A 187 2.35 -8.32 -7.00
CA PRO A 187 2.60 -8.34 -5.56
C PRO A 187 2.26 -7.02 -4.85
N LEU A 188 2.36 -5.88 -5.54
CA LEU A 188 2.09 -4.55 -4.97
C LEU A 188 0.59 -4.31 -4.71
N TYR A 189 -0.30 -5.10 -5.32
CA TYR A 189 -1.74 -5.00 -5.12
C TYR A 189 -2.41 -6.32 -4.68
N GLY A 190 -1.62 -7.32 -4.32
CA GLY A 190 -2.11 -8.61 -3.87
C GLY A 190 -2.90 -9.36 -4.94
N GLY A 191 -2.43 -9.27 -6.20
CA GLY A 191 -3.12 -9.82 -7.36
C GLY A 191 -3.26 -11.33 -7.35
N ARG A 192 -4.41 -11.81 -7.83
CA ARG A 192 -4.74 -13.22 -8.04
C ARG A 192 -5.25 -13.45 -9.45
N ALA A 193 -4.75 -14.51 -10.10
CA ALA A 193 -5.24 -14.92 -11.41
C ALA A 193 -6.75 -15.13 -11.39
N HIS A 194 -7.44 -14.75 -12.46
CA HIS A 194 -8.88 -14.92 -12.67
C HIS A 194 -9.80 -14.24 -11.65
N GLU A 195 -9.23 -13.43 -10.73
CA GLU A 195 -9.96 -12.77 -9.66
C GLU A 195 -9.76 -11.25 -9.68
N THR A 196 -8.52 -10.79 -9.72
CA THR A 196 -8.21 -9.37 -9.60
C THR A 196 -8.76 -8.57 -10.80
N PRO A 197 -9.57 -7.51 -10.56
CA PRO A 197 -10.11 -6.71 -11.66
C PRO A 197 -9.04 -5.94 -12.43
N ALA A 198 -9.21 -5.81 -13.73
CA ALA A 198 -8.30 -5.07 -14.62
C ALA A 198 -8.13 -3.60 -14.20
N TYR A 199 -9.16 -2.96 -13.63
CA TYR A 199 -9.01 -1.57 -13.15
C TYR A 199 -7.97 -1.43 -12.03
N VAL A 200 -7.83 -2.42 -11.15
CA VAL A 200 -6.81 -2.40 -10.10
C VAL A 200 -5.42 -2.45 -10.74
N HIS A 201 -5.22 -3.40 -11.66
CA HIS A 201 -3.98 -3.52 -12.42
C HIS A 201 -3.68 -2.23 -13.21
N ALA A 202 -4.67 -1.67 -13.91
CA ALA A 202 -4.50 -0.48 -14.73
C ALA A 202 -4.13 0.78 -13.92
N ILE A 203 -4.79 1.00 -12.77
CA ILE A 203 -4.46 2.12 -11.89
C ILE A 203 -3.01 2.02 -11.39
N ILE A 204 -2.61 0.86 -10.92
CA ILE A 204 -1.25 0.66 -10.41
C ILE A 204 -0.23 0.79 -11.55
N SER A 205 -0.45 0.12 -12.68
CA SER A 205 0.44 0.23 -13.84
C SER A 205 0.58 1.69 -14.33
N THR A 206 -0.51 2.45 -14.37
CA THR A 206 -0.49 3.87 -14.75
C THR A 206 0.39 4.70 -13.82
N LEU A 207 0.31 4.47 -12.50
CA LEU A 207 1.15 5.19 -11.53
C LEU A 207 2.64 5.01 -11.82
N TYR A 208 3.07 3.77 -12.09
CA TYR A 208 4.48 3.44 -12.29
C TYR A 208 4.97 3.71 -13.72
N ILE A 209 4.12 3.61 -14.73
CA ILE A 209 4.45 4.08 -16.09
C ILE A 209 4.81 5.57 -16.07
N HIS A 210 4.15 6.39 -15.26
CA HIS A 210 4.49 7.81 -15.10
C HIS A 210 5.76 8.06 -14.28
N GLY A 211 6.36 7.01 -13.71
CA GLY A 211 7.54 7.08 -12.86
C GLY A 211 7.23 6.97 -11.39
N ALA A 212 8.24 6.70 -10.60
CA ALA A 212 8.14 6.51 -9.16
C ALA A 212 9.19 7.33 -8.41
N SER A 213 8.95 7.51 -7.12
CA SER A 213 9.89 8.16 -6.20
C SER A 213 10.08 7.31 -4.95
N ARG A 214 11.12 7.58 -4.18
CA ARG A 214 11.43 6.93 -2.90
C ARG A 214 11.63 7.96 -1.81
N PHE A 215 11.28 7.63 -0.58
CA PHE A 215 11.61 8.46 0.57
C PHE A 215 13.12 8.43 0.84
N VAL A 216 13.70 9.61 1.09
CA VAL A 216 15.07 9.78 1.55
C VAL A 216 15.08 9.74 3.08
N ASP A 217 15.99 8.99 3.70
CA ASP A 217 16.09 8.76 5.15
C ASP A 217 14.87 8.04 5.78
N GLY A 218 14.05 7.40 4.96
CA GLY A 218 12.87 6.65 5.40
C GLY A 218 11.57 7.45 5.37
N SER A 219 10.45 6.75 5.50
CA SER A 219 9.10 7.28 5.28
C SER A 219 8.45 7.92 6.52
N SER A 220 8.98 7.69 7.72
CA SER A 220 8.37 8.18 8.98
C SER A 220 8.28 9.71 9.05
N HIS A 221 9.20 10.44 8.39
CA HIS A 221 9.13 11.90 8.33
C HIS A 221 7.85 12.37 7.63
N PHE A 222 7.35 11.62 6.65
CA PHE A 222 6.10 11.98 5.96
C PHE A 222 4.88 11.82 6.87
N ALA A 223 4.85 10.75 7.69
CA ALA A 223 3.82 10.62 8.72
C ALA A 223 3.84 11.80 9.72
N GLN A 224 5.04 12.26 10.10
CA GLN A 224 5.21 13.43 10.95
C GLN A 224 4.71 14.70 10.28
N LEU A 225 4.99 14.93 8.99
CA LEU A 225 4.47 16.08 8.25
C LEU A 225 2.93 16.15 8.28
N LEU A 226 2.24 15.02 8.14
CA LEU A 226 0.78 14.98 8.25
C LEU A 226 0.30 15.26 9.68
N ALA A 227 0.99 14.74 10.69
CA ALA A 227 0.70 15.03 12.10
C ALA A 227 0.94 16.52 12.42
N ASP A 228 1.96 17.14 11.85
CA ASP A 228 2.23 18.57 12.00
C ASP A 228 1.12 19.43 11.39
N VAL A 229 0.53 19.02 10.24
CA VAL A 229 -0.65 19.69 9.66
C VAL A 229 -1.82 19.64 10.63
N ILE A 230 -2.07 18.47 11.23
CA ILE A 230 -3.16 18.29 12.21
C ILE A 230 -2.95 19.22 13.42
N SER A 231 -1.74 19.22 13.97
CA SER A 231 -1.37 20.03 15.15
C SER A 231 -1.43 21.52 14.85
N ALA A 232 -0.97 21.96 13.69
CA ALA A 232 -1.02 23.36 13.26
C ALA A 232 -2.47 23.90 13.14
N ASN A 233 -3.44 23.01 12.91
CA ASN A 233 -4.88 23.34 12.86
C ASN A 233 -5.59 23.12 14.22
N GLY A 234 -4.84 22.82 15.30
CA GLY A 234 -5.37 22.68 16.65
C GLY A 234 -5.86 21.25 16.99
N GLY A 235 -5.55 20.27 16.16
CA GLY A 235 -5.82 18.85 16.44
C GLY A 235 -4.68 18.18 17.23
N GLN A 236 -4.86 16.93 17.58
CA GLN A 236 -3.90 16.13 18.36
C GLN A 236 -3.73 14.73 17.79
N VAL A 237 -2.49 14.23 17.82
CA VAL A 237 -2.19 12.81 17.54
C VAL A 237 -1.57 12.21 18.80
N ILE A 238 -2.25 11.22 19.37
CA ILE A 238 -1.88 10.59 20.64
C ILE A 238 -1.43 9.16 20.34
N ALA A 239 -0.14 8.90 20.49
CA ALA A 239 0.48 7.60 20.30
C ALA A 239 0.68 6.87 21.63
N GLY A 240 0.77 5.53 21.59
CA GLY A 240 1.02 4.68 22.75
C GLY A 240 -0.22 4.41 23.62
N ASP A 241 -1.43 4.78 23.14
CA ASP A 241 -2.65 4.58 23.91
C ASP A 241 -3.75 3.96 23.03
N ALA A 242 -3.79 2.63 23.02
CA ALA A 242 -4.70 1.85 22.18
C ALA A 242 -6.17 2.08 22.57
N VAL A 243 -7.04 2.29 21.58
CA VAL A 243 -8.50 2.16 21.80
C VAL A 243 -8.80 0.69 22.08
N GLU A 244 -9.43 0.41 23.21
CA GLU A 244 -9.85 -0.93 23.63
C GLU A 244 -11.37 -1.14 23.61
N TRP A 245 -12.14 -0.06 23.63
CA TRP A 245 -13.59 -0.13 23.62
C TRP A 245 -14.25 1.03 22.89
N ILE A 246 -15.29 0.72 22.12
CA ILE A 246 -16.14 1.69 21.42
C ILE A 246 -17.56 1.47 21.94
N ASN A 247 -18.10 2.42 22.70
CA ASN A 247 -19.44 2.34 23.23
C ASN A 247 -20.47 2.76 22.18
N VAL A 248 -21.32 1.82 21.78
CA VAL A 248 -22.38 2.04 20.77
C VAL A 248 -23.74 1.87 21.43
N VAL A 249 -24.56 2.91 21.39
CA VAL A 249 -25.94 2.90 21.87
C VAL A 249 -26.85 3.37 20.71
N ASP A 250 -27.93 2.69 20.46
CA ASP A 250 -28.90 3.01 19.40
C ASP A 250 -28.27 3.30 18.04
N ARG A 251 -27.29 2.50 17.64
CA ARG A 251 -26.50 2.67 16.41
C ARG A 251 -25.74 4.00 16.33
N LYS A 252 -25.30 4.52 17.45
CA LYS A 252 -24.47 5.71 17.54
C LYS A 252 -23.34 5.47 18.51
N VAL A 253 -22.12 5.83 18.14
CA VAL A 253 -21.01 5.85 19.10
C VAL A 253 -21.20 7.01 20.05
N GLU A 254 -21.17 6.73 21.34
CA GLU A 254 -21.19 7.75 22.41
C GLU A 254 -19.79 8.19 22.80
N TYR A 255 -18.89 7.22 22.97
CA TYR A 255 -17.47 7.48 23.26
C TYR A 255 -16.60 6.31 22.85
N VAL A 256 -15.30 6.58 22.72
CA VAL A 256 -14.26 5.55 22.69
C VAL A 256 -13.44 5.61 23.96
N ARG A 257 -13.01 4.44 24.47
CA ARG A 257 -12.16 4.33 25.66
C ARG A 257 -10.82 3.71 25.26
N THR A 258 -9.74 4.31 25.74
CA THR A 258 -8.38 3.81 25.54
C THR A 258 -7.93 2.93 26.70
N LYS A 259 -6.82 2.22 26.48
CA LYS A 259 -6.19 1.34 27.48
C LYS A 259 -5.79 2.09 28.77
N SER A 260 -5.46 3.36 28.68
CA SER A 260 -5.20 4.23 29.84
C SER A 260 -6.46 4.59 30.62
N GLY A 261 -7.65 4.18 30.18
CA GLY A 261 -8.95 4.48 30.80
C GLY A 261 -9.55 5.84 30.37
N LYS A 262 -8.87 6.61 29.53
CA LYS A 262 -9.39 7.89 29.02
C LYS A 262 -10.55 7.64 28.06
N GLN A 263 -11.57 8.51 28.14
CA GLN A 263 -12.72 8.50 27.24
C GLN A 263 -12.70 9.74 26.35
N TYR A 264 -13.06 9.51 25.08
CA TYR A 264 -13.13 10.57 24.06
C TYR A 264 -14.52 10.56 23.43
N THR A 265 -15.19 11.71 23.47
CA THR A 265 -16.48 11.96 22.82
C THR A 265 -16.29 12.81 21.58
N ALA A 266 -17.09 12.58 20.55
CA ALA A 266 -17.03 13.33 19.28
C ALA A 266 -18.36 13.31 18.55
N ASP A 267 -18.50 14.19 17.55
CA ASP A 267 -19.61 14.18 16.60
C ASP A 267 -19.47 13.03 15.61
N TYR A 268 -18.24 12.76 15.15
CA TYR A 268 -17.88 11.68 14.24
C TYR A 268 -16.71 10.86 14.77
N TYR A 269 -16.77 9.57 14.48
CA TYR A 269 -15.69 8.61 14.72
C TYR A 269 -15.27 8.00 13.40
N ILE A 270 -13.96 7.87 13.17
CA ILE A 270 -13.42 7.31 11.93
C ILE A 270 -12.41 6.22 12.30
N SER A 271 -12.52 5.06 11.66
CA SER A 271 -11.59 3.95 11.90
C SER A 271 -10.68 3.72 10.69
N ASP A 272 -9.37 3.79 10.92
CA ASP A 272 -8.30 3.35 10.01
C ASP A 272 -7.81 1.94 10.36
N VAL A 273 -8.51 1.26 11.27
CA VAL A 273 -8.19 -0.10 11.71
C VAL A 273 -8.87 -1.10 10.78
N HIS A 274 -8.24 -2.27 10.59
CA HIS A 274 -8.84 -3.34 9.80
C HIS A 274 -10.26 -3.65 10.31
N PRO A 275 -11.29 -3.76 9.43
CA PRO A 275 -12.69 -3.92 9.86
C PRO A 275 -12.92 -5.08 10.82
N CYS A 276 -12.27 -6.23 10.62
CA CYS A 276 -12.38 -7.35 11.57
C CYS A 276 -11.78 -7.04 12.95
N THR A 277 -10.76 -6.18 13.03
CA THR A 277 -10.19 -5.72 14.29
C THR A 277 -11.13 -4.70 14.94
N LEU A 278 -11.70 -3.79 14.17
CA LEU A 278 -12.69 -2.82 14.64
C LEU A 278 -13.89 -3.50 15.32
N MET A 279 -14.42 -4.57 14.69
CA MET A 279 -15.57 -5.32 15.24
C MET A 279 -15.32 -5.90 16.65
N LYS A 280 -14.06 -6.16 17.00
CA LYS A 280 -13.66 -6.69 18.31
C LYS A 280 -13.59 -5.62 19.41
N LEU A 281 -13.65 -4.34 19.03
CA LEU A 281 -13.57 -3.20 19.94
C LEU A 281 -14.96 -2.74 20.45
N MET A 282 -16.05 -3.40 20.06
CA MET A 282 -17.42 -3.03 20.44
C MET A 282 -18.27 -4.24 20.68
N ASP A 283 -19.46 -4.01 21.25
CA ASP A 283 -20.45 -5.06 21.44
C ASP A 283 -20.86 -5.71 20.11
N GLU A 284 -21.08 -7.02 20.13
CA GLU A 284 -21.46 -7.78 18.93
C GLU A 284 -22.79 -7.30 18.31
N THR A 285 -23.65 -6.68 19.08
CA THR A 285 -24.93 -6.13 18.62
C THR A 285 -24.81 -4.81 17.87
N ALA A 286 -23.64 -4.15 17.93
CA ALA A 286 -23.39 -2.88 17.24
C ALA A 286 -23.59 -2.97 15.72
N PHE A 287 -23.31 -4.15 15.15
CA PHE A 287 -23.51 -4.44 13.74
C PHE A 287 -24.35 -5.69 13.51
N PRO A 288 -25.19 -5.72 12.46
CA PRO A 288 -25.91 -6.94 12.09
C PRO A 288 -24.95 -8.13 11.88
N LYS A 289 -25.36 -9.33 12.31
CA LYS A 289 -24.57 -10.57 12.18
C LYS A 289 -24.08 -10.79 10.73
N SER A 290 -24.96 -10.61 9.75
CA SER A 290 -24.62 -10.75 8.32
C SER A 290 -23.55 -9.76 7.84
N TYR A 291 -23.50 -8.55 8.41
CA TYR A 291 -22.45 -7.57 8.09
C TYR A 291 -21.10 -8.01 8.65
N ARG A 292 -21.08 -8.50 9.89
CA ARG A 292 -19.86 -9.02 10.54
C ARG A 292 -19.31 -10.24 9.80
N GLU A 293 -20.18 -11.22 9.51
CA GLU A 293 -19.83 -12.43 8.74
C GLU A 293 -19.28 -12.09 7.36
N ARG A 294 -19.91 -11.15 6.64
CA ARG A 294 -19.42 -10.69 5.35
C ARG A 294 -17.99 -10.14 5.44
N LEU A 295 -17.71 -9.26 6.39
CA LEU A 295 -16.37 -8.68 6.54
C LEU A 295 -15.32 -9.70 6.94
N ASP A 296 -15.71 -10.72 7.72
CA ASP A 296 -14.81 -11.79 8.14
C ASP A 296 -14.52 -12.79 7.00
N THR A 297 -15.45 -12.97 6.06
CA THR A 297 -15.31 -13.90 4.94
C THR A 297 -14.63 -13.30 3.71
N ILE A 298 -14.51 -11.96 3.60
CA ILE A 298 -13.73 -11.36 2.50
C ILE A 298 -12.28 -11.82 2.61
N PRO A 299 -11.71 -12.46 1.57
CA PRO A 299 -10.31 -12.88 1.61
C PRO A 299 -9.37 -11.69 1.75
N ASN A 300 -8.31 -11.87 2.54
CA ASN A 300 -7.20 -10.92 2.59
C ASN A 300 -6.18 -11.23 1.50
N THR A 301 -5.42 -10.22 1.10
CA THR A 301 -4.24 -10.42 0.24
C THR A 301 -3.13 -11.12 1.03
N HIS A 302 -2.09 -11.56 0.34
CA HIS A 302 -0.92 -12.14 0.99
C HIS A 302 -0.27 -11.18 2.00
N SER A 303 0.51 -11.74 2.89
CA SER A 303 1.44 -11.03 3.75
C SER A 303 2.83 -10.98 3.10
N ALA A 304 3.87 -10.72 3.89
CA ALA A 304 5.24 -10.71 3.41
C ALA A 304 6.24 -11.21 4.47
N PHE A 305 7.37 -11.68 3.97
CA PHE A 305 8.60 -11.85 4.73
C PHE A 305 9.60 -10.81 4.24
N ALA A 306 10.26 -10.10 5.15
CA ALA A 306 11.23 -9.09 4.77
C ALA A 306 12.59 -9.33 5.40
N LEU A 307 13.65 -9.02 4.61
CA LEU A 307 15.02 -8.89 5.08
C LEU A 307 15.40 -7.42 5.12
N TYR A 308 16.03 -7.03 6.21
CA TYR A 308 16.63 -5.73 6.45
C TYR A 308 18.15 -5.96 6.59
N VAL A 309 18.87 -5.66 5.53
CA VAL A 309 20.30 -5.95 5.43
C VAL A 309 21.09 -4.68 5.64
N LYS A 310 21.98 -4.66 6.66
CA LYS A 310 23.04 -3.66 6.76
C LYS A 310 24.22 -4.15 5.95
N LEU A 311 24.79 -3.27 5.14
CA LEU A 311 25.94 -3.55 4.29
C LEU A 311 27.23 -3.07 4.93
N LYS A 312 28.34 -3.75 4.62
CA LYS A 312 29.68 -3.26 4.89
C LYS A 312 29.95 -2.01 4.05
N PRO A 313 30.69 -1.03 4.56
CA PRO A 313 31.02 0.17 3.80
C PRO A 313 31.67 -0.14 2.45
N GLU A 314 31.26 0.56 1.40
CA GLU A 314 31.85 0.54 0.05
C GLU A 314 31.91 -0.85 -0.61
N THR A 315 30.96 -1.74 -0.30
CA THR A 315 30.98 -3.12 -0.84
C THR A 315 29.88 -3.38 -1.88
N PHE A 316 28.74 -2.68 -1.81
CA PHE A 316 27.63 -2.89 -2.72
C PHE A 316 27.16 -1.55 -3.34
N PRO A 317 26.95 -1.47 -4.66
CA PRO A 317 26.58 -0.22 -5.32
C PRO A 317 25.19 0.25 -4.87
N TYR A 318 24.99 1.57 -4.85
CA TYR A 318 23.66 2.14 -4.76
C TYR A 318 22.92 1.97 -6.08
N ILE A 319 21.72 1.39 -6.01
CA ILE A 319 20.84 1.11 -7.16
C ILE A 319 19.61 2.01 -7.05
N ASN A 320 19.42 2.94 -7.99
CA ASN A 320 18.29 3.89 -7.95
C ASN A 320 17.05 3.41 -8.72
N HIS A 321 16.91 2.12 -8.97
CA HIS A 321 15.71 1.49 -9.49
C HIS A 321 15.28 0.34 -8.58
N SER A 322 14.07 -0.15 -8.73
CA SER A 322 13.60 -1.33 -8.00
C SER A 322 14.00 -2.59 -8.76
N GLU A 323 14.37 -3.63 -8.04
CA GLU A 323 14.70 -4.92 -8.64
C GLU A 323 13.70 -5.98 -8.20
N TYR A 324 13.15 -6.69 -9.17
CA TYR A 324 12.21 -7.78 -8.95
C TYR A 324 12.85 -9.09 -9.38
N TYR A 325 12.94 -10.03 -8.46
CA TYR A 325 13.27 -11.42 -8.76
C TYR A 325 12.00 -12.24 -8.90
N MET A 326 11.91 -13.03 -9.96
CA MET A 326 10.83 -13.98 -10.23
C MET A 326 11.41 -15.35 -10.52
N THR A 327 10.93 -16.38 -9.83
CA THR A 327 11.42 -17.74 -10.04
C THR A 327 11.07 -18.23 -11.44
N ARG A 328 9.80 -18.09 -11.86
CA ARG A 328 9.30 -18.52 -13.17
C ARG A 328 8.20 -17.60 -13.68
N TYR A 329 8.07 -17.51 -14.99
CA TYR A 329 6.99 -16.76 -15.64
C TYR A 329 5.60 -17.23 -15.20
N ALA A 330 5.39 -18.54 -15.09
CA ALA A 330 4.11 -19.14 -14.69
C ALA A 330 3.70 -18.84 -13.24
N ASP A 331 4.63 -18.38 -12.38
CA ASP A 331 4.36 -18.18 -10.95
C ASP A 331 4.02 -16.73 -10.59
N VAL A 332 4.05 -15.79 -11.52
CA VAL A 332 3.82 -14.36 -11.26
C VAL A 332 2.46 -14.08 -10.60
N TRP A 333 1.44 -14.90 -10.81
CA TRP A 333 0.12 -14.78 -10.21
C TRP A 333 -0.09 -15.67 -8.96
N ASN A 334 0.96 -16.39 -8.51
CA ASN A 334 0.83 -17.45 -7.52
C ASN A 334 1.30 -17.08 -6.11
N PHE A 335 1.60 -15.82 -5.82
CA PHE A 335 2.17 -15.38 -4.53
C PHE A 335 1.28 -15.66 -3.30
N SER A 336 -0.01 -15.89 -3.49
CA SER A 336 -0.93 -16.27 -2.41
C SER A 336 -1.06 -17.79 -2.23
N ARG A 337 -0.36 -18.61 -3.02
CA ARG A 337 -0.47 -20.07 -2.99
C ARG A 337 0.54 -20.69 -2.02
N THR A 338 0.12 -21.79 -1.39
CA THR A 338 0.93 -22.57 -0.44
C THR A 338 1.43 -23.90 -1.01
N ASP A 339 0.92 -24.29 -2.18
CA ASP A 339 1.32 -25.51 -2.89
C ASP A 339 2.55 -25.34 -3.79
N ARG A 340 3.21 -24.19 -3.68
CA ARG A 340 4.46 -23.86 -4.39
C ARG A 340 5.59 -23.66 -3.40
N PRO A 341 6.83 -24.03 -3.75
CA PRO A 341 8.01 -23.70 -2.93
C PRO A 341 8.16 -22.20 -2.78
N TRP A 342 8.25 -21.73 -1.55
CA TRP A 342 8.56 -20.32 -1.26
C TRP A 342 10.08 -20.12 -1.17
N PRO A 343 10.66 -18.98 -1.62
CA PRO A 343 10.00 -17.80 -2.20
C PRO A 343 9.80 -17.94 -3.72
N LEU A 344 8.65 -17.42 -4.23
CA LEU A 344 8.38 -17.37 -5.67
C LEU A 344 8.98 -16.13 -6.34
N GLY A 345 9.36 -15.16 -5.55
CA GLY A 345 9.97 -13.91 -5.98
C GLY A 345 10.04 -12.91 -4.84
N PHE A 346 10.72 -11.81 -5.07
CA PHE A 346 10.85 -10.71 -4.12
C PHE A 346 11.03 -9.37 -4.85
N LEU A 347 10.82 -8.29 -4.12
CA LEU A 347 11.22 -6.94 -4.48
C LEU A 347 12.43 -6.56 -3.62
N MET A 348 13.48 -6.03 -4.25
CA MET A 348 14.69 -5.54 -3.60
C MET A 348 14.90 -4.06 -3.93
N MET A 349 15.37 -3.29 -2.96
CA MET A 349 15.79 -1.91 -3.16
C MET A 349 16.92 -1.51 -2.21
N THR A 350 17.73 -0.56 -2.63
CA THR A 350 18.68 0.19 -1.81
C THR A 350 18.03 1.53 -1.42
N PRO A 351 17.48 1.71 -0.18
CA PRO A 351 16.82 2.94 0.22
C PRO A 351 17.80 4.13 0.20
N PRO A 352 17.44 5.28 -0.42
CA PRO A 352 18.31 6.45 -0.45
C PRO A 352 18.42 7.11 0.93
N ASN A 353 19.57 7.72 1.18
CA ASN A 353 19.79 8.58 2.33
C ASN A 353 20.27 9.97 1.89
N SER A 354 20.26 10.96 2.80
CA SER A 354 20.64 12.35 2.50
C SER A 354 22.12 12.54 2.15
N HIS A 355 22.97 11.55 2.43
CA HIS A 355 24.40 11.54 2.10
C HIS A 355 24.74 10.47 1.06
N GLN A 356 23.78 10.12 0.20
CA GLN A 356 23.89 9.03 -0.77
C GLN A 356 25.07 9.23 -1.72
N GLY A 357 26.06 8.35 -1.61
CA GLY A 357 27.20 8.22 -2.52
C GLY A 357 26.99 7.09 -3.54
N GLN A 358 28.10 6.55 -4.04
CA GLN A 358 28.12 5.44 -5.01
C GLN A 358 27.70 4.09 -4.41
N TYR A 359 27.80 3.94 -3.09
CA TYR A 359 27.54 2.69 -2.38
C TYR A 359 26.30 2.79 -1.51
N ALA A 360 25.58 1.69 -1.42
CA ALA A 360 24.44 1.55 -0.52
C ALA A 360 24.94 1.22 0.90
N THR A 361 24.25 1.73 1.93
CA THR A 361 24.50 1.36 3.33
C THR A 361 23.60 0.22 3.79
N LYS A 362 22.49 0.03 3.09
CA LYS A 362 21.47 -0.96 3.42
C LYS A 362 20.68 -1.43 2.21
N VAL A 363 20.11 -2.62 2.34
CA VAL A 363 19.18 -3.20 1.37
C VAL A 363 17.91 -3.63 2.09
N LEU A 364 16.78 -3.39 1.46
CA LEU A 364 15.48 -3.87 1.88
C LEU A 364 14.95 -4.86 0.85
N ILE A 365 14.58 -6.06 1.30
CA ILE A 365 14.02 -7.11 0.47
C ILE A 365 12.67 -7.52 1.05
N THR A 366 11.65 -7.61 0.20
CA THR A 366 10.30 -8.04 0.60
C THR A 366 9.81 -9.12 -0.34
N ALA A 367 9.56 -10.30 0.21
CA ALA A 367 9.00 -11.45 -0.51
C ALA A 367 7.55 -11.66 -0.07
N PRO A 368 6.57 -11.70 -0.99
CA PRO A 368 5.21 -12.07 -0.66
C PRO A 368 5.17 -13.45 0.02
N MET A 369 4.37 -13.57 1.08
CA MET A 369 4.25 -14.81 1.84
C MET A 369 2.80 -15.02 2.31
N PRO A 370 2.19 -16.19 2.00
CA PRO A 370 0.90 -16.56 2.56
C PRO A 370 0.97 -16.69 4.09
N PHE A 371 -0.06 -16.23 4.80
CA PHE A 371 -0.11 -16.31 6.27
C PHE A 371 -0.09 -17.75 6.77
N ASP A 372 -0.57 -18.70 5.99
CA ASP A 372 -0.59 -20.12 6.34
C ASP A 372 0.79 -20.69 6.66
N MET A 373 1.85 -20.10 6.11
CA MET A 373 3.24 -20.51 6.42
C MET A 373 3.64 -20.26 7.88
N VAL A 374 2.92 -19.38 8.57
CA VAL A 374 3.19 -19.03 9.99
C VAL A 374 2.02 -19.37 10.91
N ARG A 375 0.93 -19.96 10.39
CA ARG A 375 -0.31 -20.19 11.13
C ARG A 375 -0.11 -21.03 12.40
N GLN A 376 0.80 -21.99 12.39
CA GLN A 376 1.12 -22.80 13.57
C GLN A 376 1.62 -21.97 14.77
N TRP A 377 2.17 -20.77 14.55
CA TRP A 377 2.64 -19.85 15.61
C TRP A 377 1.68 -18.67 15.85
N GLU A 378 0.46 -18.70 15.28
CA GLU A 378 -0.46 -17.55 15.34
C GLU A 378 -0.87 -17.13 16.77
N ASN A 379 -0.90 -18.09 17.71
CA ASN A 379 -1.24 -17.86 19.10
C ASN A 379 -0.05 -17.44 19.98
N THR A 380 1.11 -17.20 19.38
CA THR A 380 2.31 -16.74 20.10
C THR A 380 2.42 -15.20 20.08
N THR A 381 3.18 -14.65 21.01
CA THR A 381 3.40 -13.20 21.13
C THR A 381 4.79 -12.78 20.65
N VAL A 382 4.94 -11.51 20.30
CA VAL A 382 6.22 -10.92 19.89
C VAL A 382 7.29 -11.16 20.96
N GLY A 383 8.47 -11.66 20.56
CA GLY A 383 9.58 -11.99 21.45
C GLY A 383 9.48 -13.36 22.16
N HIS A 384 8.32 -14.06 22.07
CA HIS A 384 8.06 -15.33 22.76
C HIS A 384 7.48 -16.39 21.82
N ARG A 385 8.01 -16.50 20.58
CA ARG A 385 7.50 -17.45 19.58
C ARG A 385 8.21 -18.80 19.55
N GLY A 386 9.30 -18.94 20.31
CA GLY A 386 10.06 -20.18 20.45
C GLY A 386 11.17 -20.37 19.41
N ALA A 387 12.08 -21.32 19.74
CA ALA A 387 13.26 -21.59 18.93
C ALA A 387 12.96 -22.11 17.52
N GLU A 388 11.90 -22.89 17.35
CA GLU A 388 11.46 -23.41 16.04
C GLU A 388 11.08 -22.27 15.09
N TYR A 389 10.38 -21.26 15.59
CA TYR A 389 10.04 -20.07 14.79
C TYR A 389 11.28 -19.29 14.36
N GLU A 390 12.24 -19.10 15.25
CA GLU A 390 13.49 -18.38 14.90
C GLU A 390 14.34 -19.20 13.91
N ALA A 391 14.40 -20.53 14.05
CA ALA A 391 15.06 -21.40 13.09
C ALA A 391 14.37 -21.36 11.71
N TRP A 392 13.05 -21.37 11.68
CA TRP A 392 12.28 -21.22 10.45
C TRP A 392 12.55 -19.87 9.77
N LYS A 393 12.60 -18.77 10.53
CA LYS A 393 12.94 -17.43 9.99
C LYS A 393 14.34 -17.41 9.41
N ALA A 394 15.32 -18.02 10.09
CA ALA A 394 16.68 -18.11 9.58
C ALA A 394 16.73 -18.86 8.24
N LYS A 395 16.01 -19.99 8.13
CA LYS A 395 15.91 -20.74 6.87
C LYS A 395 15.24 -19.92 5.74
N CYS A 396 14.20 -19.15 6.05
CA CYS A 396 13.60 -18.25 5.08
C CYS A 396 14.59 -17.17 4.59
N ALA A 397 15.39 -16.63 5.50
CA ALA A 397 16.45 -15.68 5.14
C ALA A 397 17.51 -16.31 4.22
N GLU A 398 17.98 -17.52 4.52
CA GLU A 398 18.94 -18.27 3.69
C GLU A 398 18.42 -18.49 2.27
N LEU A 399 17.13 -18.88 2.12
CA LEU A 399 16.51 -19.06 0.80
C LEU A 399 16.49 -17.77 -0.02
N LEU A 400 16.12 -16.65 0.59
CA LEU A 400 16.14 -15.35 -0.09
C LEU A 400 17.55 -14.90 -0.44
N LEU A 401 18.52 -15.10 0.46
CA LEU A 401 19.92 -14.76 0.20
C LEU A 401 20.51 -15.57 -0.95
N ALA A 402 20.13 -16.84 -1.09
CA ALA A 402 20.54 -17.67 -2.22
C ALA A 402 20.02 -17.12 -3.56
N GLN A 403 18.76 -16.68 -3.60
CA GLN A 403 18.18 -16.05 -4.80
C GLN A 403 18.82 -14.68 -5.11
N ILE A 404 19.15 -13.89 -4.08
CA ILE A 404 19.84 -12.60 -4.27
C ILE A 404 21.25 -12.83 -4.78
N GLU A 405 21.96 -13.84 -4.28
CA GLU A 405 23.29 -14.22 -4.75
C GLU A 405 23.30 -14.65 -6.21
N GLU A 406 22.19 -15.26 -6.71
CA GLU A 406 22.00 -15.58 -8.12
C GLU A 406 21.92 -14.30 -8.97
N MET A 407 21.19 -13.29 -8.50
CA MET A 407 20.99 -12.02 -9.21
C MET A 407 22.21 -11.10 -9.06
N HIS A 408 22.86 -11.10 -7.89
CA HIS A 408 24.03 -10.29 -7.55
C HIS A 408 25.13 -11.16 -6.95
N PRO A 409 25.96 -11.82 -7.77
CA PRO A 409 27.06 -12.66 -7.30
C PRO A 409 28.01 -11.90 -6.36
N GLY A 410 28.27 -12.46 -5.18
CA GLY A 410 29.09 -11.85 -4.14
C GLY A 410 28.30 -11.00 -3.13
N PHE A 411 27.00 -10.85 -3.27
CA PHE A 411 26.17 -10.05 -2.34
C PHE A 411 26.33 -10.47 -0.89
N GLN A 412 26.37 -11.77 -0.61
CA GLN A 412 26.50 -12.28 0.76
C GLN A 412 27.79 -11.81 1.45
N THR A 413 28.87 -11.57 0.68
CA THR A 413 30.13 -11.06 1.24
C THR A 413 30.04 -9.59 1.68
N CYS A 414 29.08 -8.84 1.13
CA CYS A 414 28.80 -7.44 1.44
C CYS A 414 28.02 -7.25 2.75
N ILE A 415 27.47 -8.31 3.31
CA ILE A 415 26.57 -8.24 4.46
C ILE A 415 27.35 -8.03 5.75
N GLU A 416 26.96 -7.03 6.54
CA GLU A 416 27.41 -6.83 7.92
C GLU A 416 26.45 -7.46 8.93
N ALA A 417 25.13 -7.22 8.76
CA ALA A 417 24.11 -7.73 9.66
C ALA A 417 22.75 -7.86 8.97
N ILE A 418 21.89 -8.75 9.48
CA ILE A 418 20.54 -9.01 8.96
C ILE A 418 19.52 -8.97 10.10
N ASN A 419 18.38 -8.34 9.85
CA ASN A 419 17.17 -8.48 10.65
C ASN A 419 16.02 -8.96 9.73
N THR A 420 15.01 -9.64 10.31
CA THR A 420 13.90 -10.19 9.54
C THR A 420 12.56 -9.86 10.17
N SER A 421 11.52 -9.72 9.34
CA SER A 421 10.12 -9.73 9.77
C SER A 421 9.32 -10.77 9.01
N SER A 422 8.26 -11.27 9.63
CA SER A 422 7.37 -12.29 9.07
C SER A 422 5.93 -11.78 9.03
N PRO A 423 4.99 -12.54 8.45
CA PRO A 423 3.57 -12.23 8.51
C PRO A 423 3.02 -11.98 9.91
N LEU A 424 3.56 -12.67 10.94
CA LEU A 424 3.18 -12.42 12.33
C LEU A 424 3.64 -11.07 12.85
N THR A 425 4.82 -10.61 12.42
CA THR A 425 5.31 -9.27 12.76
C THR A 425 4.37 -8.21 12.18
N ILE A 426 4.02 -8.34 10.90
CA ILE A 426 3.10 -7.42 10.21
C ILE A 426 1.73 -7.43 10.89
N ARG A 427 1.17 -8.60 11.16
CA ARG A 427 -0.11 -8.76 11.86
C ARG A 427 -0.13 -7.99 13.19
N ASP A 428 0.88 -8.18 14.01
CA ASP A 428 0.88 -7.68 15.38
C ASP A 428 1.10 -6.16 15.43
N PHE A 429 2.02 -5.65 14.62
CA PHE A 429 2.32 -4.21 14.59
C PHE A 429 1.27 -3.40 13.82
N TYR A 430 0.79 -3.88 12.67
CA TYR A 430 -0.22 -3.15 11.90
C TYR A 430 -1.66 -3.43 12.39
N GLY A 431 -1.89 -4.51 13.13
CA GLY A 431 -3.22 -4.87 13.60
C GLY A 431 -4.15 -5.35 12.49
N VAL A 432 -3.59 -5.91 11.41
CA VAL A 432 -4.31 -6.40 10.24
C VAL A 432 -4.55 -7.89 10.31
N LYS A 433 -5.70 -8.35 9.84
CA LYS A 433 -6.02 -9.78 9.76
C LYS A 433 -5.00 -10.46 8.85
N GLU A 434 -4.44 -11.59 9.32
CA GLU A 434 -3.48 -12.43 8.57
C GLU A 434 -2.24 -11.68 8.05
N GLY A 435 -1.87 -10.57 8.69
CA GLY A 435 -0.71 -9.77 8.26
C GLY A 435 -0.82 -9.22 6.83
N SER A 436 -2.02 -9.08 6.30
CA SER A 436 -2.26 -8.65 4.93
C SER A 436 -1.63 -7.28 4.63
N ILE A 437 -0.81 -7.19 3.57
CA ILE A 437 -0.12 -5.94 3.21
C ILE A 437 -0.95 -5.01 2.33
N CYS A 438 -1.92 -5.56 1.57
CA CYS A 438 -2.79 -4.78 0.68
C CYS A 438 -4.28 -4.82 1.11
N GLY A 439 -4.57 -5.29 2.33
CA GLY A 439 -5.94 -5.38 2.86
C GLY A 439 -6.77 -6.47 2.17
N TYR A 440 -8.06 -6.21 2.00
CA TYR A 440 -8.98 -7.15 1.35
C TYR A 440 -8.68 -7.33 -0.13
N ALA A 441 -8.64 -8.59 -0.58
CA ALA A 441 -8.53 -8.94 -1.99
C ALA A 441 -9.75 -8.44 -2.78
N LYS A 442 -9.53 -7.93 -3.98
CA LYS A 442 -10.59 -7.50 -4.91
C LYS A 442 -10.90 -8.65 -5.87
N ASP A 443 -12.19 -8.94 -6.06
CA ASP A 443 -12.67 -10.01 -6.93
C ASP A 443 -13.58 -9.44 -8.01
N CYS A 444 -13.17 -9.56 -9.26
CA CYS A 444 -13.93 -9.08 -10.43
C CYS A 444 -15.29 -9.79 -10.60
N ARG A 445 -15.42 -11.01 -10.10
CA ARG A 445 -16.66 -11.81 -10.15
C ARG A 445 -17.68 -11.34 -9.11
N HIS A 446 -17.18 -10.75 -8.01
CA HIS A 446 -17.97 -10.38 -6.82
C HIS A 446 -17.57 -9.02 -6.27
N ILE A 447 -17.48 -7.99 -7.13
CA ILE A 447 -17.01 -6.65 -6.77
C ILE A 447 -17.75 -6.08 -5.55
N ALA A 448 -19.09 -6.18 -5.53
CA ALA A 448 -19.90 -5.63 -4.44
C ALA A 448 -19.58 -6.29 -3.07
N LEU A 449 -19.17 -7.56 -3.06
CA LEU A 449 -18.81 -8.29 -1.85
C LEU A 449 -17.42 -7.91 -1.35
N SER A 450 -16.48 -7.63 -2.27
CA SER A 450 -15.10 -7.27 -1.95
C SER A 450 -14.88 -5.78 -1.65
N GLN A 451 -15.91 -4.95 -1.79
CA GLN A 451 -15.87 -3.54 -1.43
C GLN A 451 -16.48 -3.29 -0.04
N VAL A 452 -15.78 -2.49 0.76
CA VAL A 452 -16.25 -2.06 2.09
C VAL A 452 -16.61 -0.58 2.00
N PRO A 453 -17.88 -0.19 2.26
CA PRO A 453 -18.27 1.21 2.20
C PRO A 453 -17.61 2.04 3.30
N VAL A 454 -17.34 3.32 3.02
CA VAL A 454 -16.91 4.31 4.01
C VAL A 454 -17.95 4.46 5.13
N VAL A 455 -19.23 4.56 4.75
CA VAL A 455 -20.34 4.72 5.71
C VAL A 455 -20.74 3.37 6.27
N THR A 456 -20.83 3.29 7.60
CA THR A 456 -21.21 2.06 8.30
C THR A 456 -22.70 2.04 8.68
N LYS A 457 -23.15 0.98 9.36
CA LYS A 457 -24.49 0.89 9.96
C LYS A 457 -24.61 1.62 11.31
N VAL A 458 -23.49 2.08 11.86
CA VAL A 458 -23.44 2.95 13.06
C VAL A 458 -23.33 4.39 12.54
N ARG A 459 -24.33 5.22 12.86
CA ARG A 459 -24.60 6.51 12.15
C ARG A 459 -23.44 7.50 12.11
N ASN A 460 -22.62 7.56 13.15
CA ASN A 460 -21.48 8.49 13.26
C ASN A 460 -20.12 7.78 13.25
N LEU A 461 -20.08 6.52 12.79
CA LEU A 461 -18.85 5.76 12.61
C LEU A 461 -18.59 5.54 11.11
N LEU A 462 -17.47 6.05 10.64
CA LEU A 462 -17.01 5.89 9.27
C LEU A 462 -15.73 5.06 9.24
N LEU A 463 -15.38 4.54 8.07
CA LEU A 463 -14.15 3.81 7.82
C LEU A 463 -13.26 4.59 6.86
N THR A 464 -11.96 4.41 6.99
CA THR A 464 -10.94 4.91 6.08
C THR A 464 -9.83 3.86 5.89
N GLY A 465 -8.82 4.15 5.09
CA GLY A 465 -7.66 3.28 4.92
C GLY A 465 -7.82 2.21 3.83
N GLN A 466 -6.83 1.32 3.77
CA GLN A 466 -6.64 0.39 2.64
C GLN A 466 -7.72 -0.68 2.48
N ASN A 467 -8.49 -0.97 3.53
CA ASN A 467 -9.53 -2.01 3.50
C ASN A 467 -10.86 -1.53 2.92
N VAL A 468 -11.02 -0.22 2.69
CA VAL A 468 -12.27 0.39 2.28
C VAL A 468 -12.39 0.44 0.75
N ASN A 469 -11.47 1.09 0.08
CA ASN A 469 -11.54 1.31 -1.38
C ASN A 469 -10.28 0.79 -2.08
N LEU A 470 -9.23 1.58 -2.04
CA LEU A 470 -7.93 1.29 -2.65
C LEU A 470 -6.84 1.25 -1.57
N HIS A 471 -5.82 0.44 -1.81
CA HIS A 471 -4.67 0.28 -0.92
C HIS A 471 -3.45 1.06 -1.42
N GLY A 472 -2.37 1.01 -0.64
CA GLY A 472 -1.08 1.59 -0.98
C GLY A 472 -1.03 3.11 -0.84
N PHE A 473 0.14 3.67 -1.15
CA PHE A 473 0.44 5.09 -0.94
C PHE A 473 -0.44 6.04 -1.78
N CYS A 474 -0.95 5.58 -2.91
CA CYS A 474 -1.91 6.35 -3.72
C CYS A 474 -3.36 6.09 -3.31
N GLY A 475 -3.76 4.83 -3.14
CA GLY A 475 -5.17 4.48 -2.92
C GLY A 475 -5.70 4.93 -1.56
N VAL A 476 -4.87 4.88 -0.52
CA VAL A 476 -5.29 5.27 0.83
C VAL A 476 -5.62 6.76 0.95
N PRO A 477 -4.83 7.71 0.41
CA PRO A 477 -5.21 9.11 0.38
C PRO A 477 -6.51 9.39 -0.41
N LEU A 478 -6.75 8.67 -1.50
CA LEU A 478 -8.01 8.77 -2.24
C LEU A 478 -9.21 8.26 -1.42
N THR A 479 -9.00 7.19 -0.64
CA THR A 479 -10.01 6.71 0.31
C THR A 479 -10.27 7.77 1.41
N ALA A 480 -9.22 8.43 1.91
CA ALA A 480 -9.35 9.50 2.90
C ALA A 480 -10.19 10.68 2.36
N ILE A 481 -10.03 11.04 1.08
CA ILE A 481 -10.91 12.03 0.43
C ILE A 481 -12.36 11.57 0.48
N THR A 482 -12.65 10.32 0.07
CA THR A 482 -14.02 9.77 0.11
C THR A 482 -14.59 9.79 1.53
N THR A 483 -13.78 9.48 2.54
CA THR A 483 -14.20 9.52 3.96
C THR A 483 -14.52 10.94 4.41
N CYS A 484 -13.68 11.91 4.06
CA CYS A 484 -13.92 13.32 4.37
C CYS A 484 -15.19 13.84 3.66
N GLU A 485 -15.40 13.46 2.41
CA GLU A 485 -16.58 13.89 1.63
C GLU A 485 -17.89 13.26 2.14
N ALA A 486 -17.84 12.15 2.85
CA ALA A 486 -19.00 11.61 3.55
C ALA A 486 -19.48 12.54 4.69
N ILE A 487 -18.63 13.42 5.20
CA ILE A 487 -18.92 14.42 6.23
C ILE A 487 -19.14 15.80 5.60
N LEU A 488 -18.25 16.22 4.71
CA LEU A 488 -18.20 17.57 4.14
C LEU A 488 -19.13 17.78 2.96
N GLY A 489 -19.62 16.70 2.37
CA GLY A 489 -20.39 16.71 1.14
C GLY A 489 -19.57 16.29 -0.07
N ARG A 490 -20.29 15.73 -1.04
CA ARG A 490 -19.73 15.16 -2.26
C ARG A 490 -18.93 16.19 -3.06
N ASN A 491 -17.79 15.79 -3.59
CA ASN A 491 -16.87 16.60 -4.39
C ASN A 491 -16.24 17.79 -3.64
N TYR A 492 -16.55 17.97 -2.35
CA TYR A 492 -16.05 19.11 -1.59
C TYR A 492 -14.53 19.17 -1.57
N VAL A 493 -13.88 18.06 -1.16
CA VAL A 493 -12.43 17.97 -1.02
C VAL A 493 -11.76 17.99 -2.39
N VAL A 494 -12.29 17.28 -3.37
CA VAL A 494 -11.79 17.27 -4.76
C VAL A 494 -11.80 18.69 -5.33
N ASN A 495 -12.89 19.46 -5.14
CA ASN A 495 -12.98 20.84 -5.60
C ASN A 495 -11.97 21.76 -4.89
N LYS A 496 -11.76 21.57 -3.58
CA LYS A 496 -10.74 22.33 -2.82
C LYS A 496 -9.32 22.06 -3.31
N ILE A 497 -9.00 20.78 -3.56
CA ILE A 497 -7.72 20.39 -4.14
C ILE A 497 -7.54 21.09 -5.48
N ASN A 498 -8.51 21.00 -6.39
CA ASN A 498 -8.43 21.59 -7.73
C ASN A 498 -8.36 23.14 -7.69
N ALA A 499 -9.12 23.78 -6.81
CA ALA A 499 -9.07 25.23 -6.63
C ALA A 499 -7.70 25.72 -6.16
N SER A 500 -6.96 24.92 -5.40
CA SER A 500 -5.59 25.27 -4.96
C SER A 500 -4.57 25.38 -6.11
N PHE A 501 -4.96 24.94 -7.33
CA PHE A 501 -4.13 25.00 -8.55
C PHE A 501 -4.63 26.02 -9.58
N GLY A 502 -5.63 26.84 -9.27
CA GLY A 502 -6.24 27.75 -10.24
C GLY A 502 -6.99 27.05 -11.37
N LEU A 503 -7.29 25.76 -11.22
CA LEU A 503 -8.12 24.97 -12.14
C LEU A 503 -9.59 25.11 -11.75
N ASN A 504 -10.07 26.37 -11.62
CA ASN A 504 -11.52 26.60 -11.53
C ASN A 504 -12.10 26.39 -12.91
N ASN A 505 -12.94 25.38 -13.03
CA ASN A 505 -13.95 25.11 -14.06
C ASN A 505 -13.81 25.96 -15.35
N LYS A 506 -13.17 25.41 -16.37
CA LYS A 506 -13.54 25.71 -17.75
C LYS A 506 -14.31 24.54 -18.32
#